data_56c95e0cc3c7774f963298f8ee5dc3c9
#
_entry.id   56c95e0cc3c7774f963298f8ee5dc3c9
#
_cell.length_a   1.000
_cell.length_b   1.000
_cell.length_c   1.000
_cell.angle_alpha   90.00
_cell.angle_beta   90.00
_cell.angle_gamma   90.00
#
_symmetry.space_group_name_H-M   'P 1'
#
loop_
_entity.id
_entity.type
_entity.pdbx_description
1 polymer ?
#
loop_
_entity_poly.entity_id
_entity_poly.type
_entity_poly.pdbx_seq_one_letter_code
_entity_poly.pdbx_strand_id
1 'polypeptide(L)'
;MGWLTFGYFISYIPYAMLVKALASGVTPLSSQPVDGFELLPASALGQIAVMPVFLLFSGRWRHMRVGGIGGRRIRAVGPETLAAGFFASLIVGSTTMNYTFSGVSILLMLLLMRGGVLVMSPLIDKARARRVAAASWTGLLLSLMAVSVALADVHSYHLTPLAMASVLTYLVGYFGRFEIMSRAAKNGLLATERCFFVEEHAVTPVCLTVLLAAGALAGQPQLRVGFTSFLGTPLAGAAAAIGVTYEVLFVFASLIYLDRREYTWGVPAWAFASLMSGLVASYALTWLAGVRAPGVGQLVALAFGVGAAAALSWPSAVSWWRTRPNSTGAVFRVLFVCGGNTCRSSMAEIIAWAQAAEAGVAYAIRFTSAGVAVTHPGSPMAPRARTALAELGLHRPPGRGNPRHHRSRPLTPGLCGVSHIIYCMTRAHRDKVIALAPEAKGRTMCLDPRGDIPSPEGQSLEAYHRCARHLQQTVHARLCELIGSDVVEASRGKRG
;
A
#
# COMPACT_ATOMS: atom_id res chain seq x y z
N MET A 1 -3.23 -7.67 -2.96
CA MET A 1 -1.81 -7.54 -3.38
C MET A 1 -1.55 -8.12 -4.78
N GLY A 2 -1.80 -9.39 -5.07
CA GLY A 2 -1.46 -9.97 -6.38
C GLY A 2 -1.94 -9.15 -7.58
N TRP A 3 -3.17 -8.64 -7.56
CA TRP A 3 -3.69 -7.77 -8.61
C TRP A 3 -2.95 -6.44 -8.73
N LEU A 4 -2.55 -5.82 -7.62
CA LEU A 4 -1.80 -4.57 -7.65
C LEU A 4 -0.39 -4.78 -8.23
N THR A 5 0.28 -5.85 -7.80
CA THR A 5 1.59 -6.25 -8.31
C THR A 5 1.54 -6.60 -9.80
N PHE A 6 0.49 -7.32 -10.23
CA PHE A 6 0.27 -7.65 -11.64
C PHE A 6 -0.07 -6.40 -12.47
N GLY A 7 -0.95 -5.53 -11.97
CA GLY A 7 -1.27 -4.25 -12.62
C GLY A 7 -0.03 -3.37 -12.80
N TYR A 8 0.82 -3.30 -11.76
CA TYR A 8 2.10 -2.62 -11.83
C TYR A 8 3.03 -3.25 -12.89
N PHE A 9 3.16 -4.58 -12.89
CA PHE A 9 3.95 -5.32 -13.87
C PHE A 9 3.55 -5.00 -15.31
N ILE A 10 2.27 -5.09 -15.62
CA ILE A 10 1.75 -4.85 -16.97
C ILE A 10 1.91 -3.38 -17.39
N SER A 11 1.64 -2.43 -16.50
CA SER A 11 1.74 -1.00 -16.82
C SER A 11 3.19 -0.51 -16.98
N TYR A 12 4.14 -1.18 -16.36
CA TYR A 12 5.56 -0.83 -16.45
C TYR A 12 6.17 -1.14 -17.82
N ILE A 13 5.73 -2.21 -18.48
CA ILE A 13 6.28 -2.65 -19.77
C ILE A 13 6.16 -1.56 -20.84
N PRO A 14 4.93 -1.07 -21.18
CA PRO A 14 4.78 -0.04 -22.20
C PRO A 14 5.48 1.27 -21.84
N TYR A 15 5.49 1.65 -20.55
CA TYR A 15 6.23 2.80 -20.08
C TYR A 15 7.74 2.70 -20.40
N ALA A 16 8.39 1.61 -19.96
CA ALA A 16 9.82 1.43 -20.15
C ALA A 16 10.20 1.30 -21.63
N MET A 17 9.38 0.60 -22.42
CA MET A 17 9.56 0.47 -23.86
C MET A 17 9.47 1.83 -24.56
N LEU A 18 8.45 2.63 -24.25
CA LEU A 18 8.21 3.91 -24.90
C LEU A 18 9.33 4.91 -24.61
N VAL A 19 9.78 5.01 -23.34
CA VAL A 19 10.92 5.87 -22.97
C VAL A 19 12.16 5.45 -23.73
N LYS A 20 12.51 4.16 -23.73
CA LYS A 20 13.72 3.68 -24.37
C LYS A 20 13.67 3.78 -25.88
N ALA A 21 12.52 3.52 -26.51
CA ALA A 21 12.35 3.65 -27.96
C ALA A 21 12.56 5.08 -28.42
N LEU A 22 11.98 6.08 -27.74
CA LEU A 22 12.17 7.49 -28.04
C LEU A 22 13.62 7.93 -27.82
N ALA A 23 14.24 7.54 -26.70
CA ALA A 23 15.62 7.88 -26.40
C ALA A 23 16.65 7.21 -27.32
N SER A 24 16.29 6.08 -27.93
CA SER A 24 17.16 5.37 -28.88
C SER A 24 16.89 5.70 -30.35
N GLY A 25 15.87 6.54 -30.64
CA GLY A 25 15.51 6.88 -32.01
C GLY A 25 14.95 5.69 -32.84
N VAL A 26 14.36 4.69 -32.16
CA VAL A 26 13.80 3.48 -32.81
C VAL A 26 12.28 3.53 -32.90
N THR A 27 11.72 4.71 -33.08
CA THR A 27 10.27 4.88 -33.20
C THR A 27 9.85 5.09 -34.67
N PRO A 28 8.62 4.70 -35.05
CA PRO A 28 8.10 4.98 -36.41
C PRO A 28 8.03 6.47 -36.74
N LEU A 29 8.03 7.34 -35.70
CA LEU A 29 7.88 8.79 -35.86
C LEU A 29 9.20 9.52 -36.08
N SER A 30 10.33 8.95 -35.67
CA SER A 30 11.66 9.55 -35.85
C SER A 30 12.76 8.50 -35.62
N SER A 31 13.78 8.57 -36.46
CA SER A 31 15.04 7.82 -36.29
C SER A 31 16.08 8.59 -35.47
N GLN A 32 15.78 9.82 -35.03
CA GLN A 32 16.67 10.61 -34.21
C GLN A 32 16.43 10.30 -32.72
N PRO A 33 17.49 10.02 -31.94
CA PRO A 33 17.37 9.86 -30.50
C PRO A 33 16.98 11.19 -29.84
N VAL A 34 16.08 11.13 -28.86
CA VAL A 34 15.63 12.32 -28.11
C VAL A 34 16.30 12.35 -26.74
N ASP A 35 16.82 13.51 -26.36
CA ASP A 35 17.45 13.71 -25.05
C ASP A 35 16.41 13.58 -23.91
N GLY A 36 16.83 13.02 -22.77
CA GLY A 36 15.95 12.83 -21.64
C GLY A 36 15.37 14.12 -21.07
N PHE A 37 16.13 15.20 -21.05
CA PHE A 37 15.65 16.50 -20.59
C PHE A 37 14.64 17.13 -21.56
N GLU A 38 14.69 16.80 -22.84
CA GLU A 38 13.68 17.25 -23.83
C GLU A 38 12.36 16.50 -23.69
N LEU A 39 12.42 15.21 -23.30
CA LEU A 39 11.22 14.37 -23.09
C LEU A 39 10.44 14.73 -21.82
N LEU A 40 11.16 15.09 -20.75
CA LEU A 40 10.57 15.25 -19.42
C LEU A 40 9.45 16.28 -19.34
N PRO A 41 9.52 17.49 -19.96
CA PRO A 41 8.44 18.47 -19.92
C PRO A 41 7.12 17.92 -20.49
N ALA A 42 7.17 17.32 -21.68
CA ALA A 42 5.98 16.73 -22.29
C ALA A 42 5.40 15.57 -21.46
N SER A 43 6.26 14.72 -20.88
CA SER A 43 5.86 13.66 -19.98
C SER A 43 5.19 14.21 -18.72
N ALA A 44 5.72 15.27 -18.09
CA ALA A 44 5.13 15.91 -16.93
C ALA A 44 3.75 16.52 -17.25
N LEU A 45 3.59 17.15 -18.41
CA LEU A 45 2.32 17.67 -18.88
C LEU A 45 1.30 16.53 -19.10
N GLY A 46 1.72 15.39 -19.64
CA GLY A 46 0.89 14.19 -19.76
C GLY A 46 0.34 13.69 -18.43
N GLN A 47 1.18 13.71 -17.36
CA GLN A 47 0.75 13.37 -16.02
C GLN A 47 -0.26 14.38 -15.46
N ILE A 48 0.00 15.70 -15.63
CA ILE A 48 -0.93 16.76 -15.22
C ILE A 48 -2.27 16.59 -15.90
N ALA A 49 -2.30 16.22 -17.16
CA ALA A 49 -3.54 16.04 -17.91
C ALA A 49 -4.37 14.84 -17.43
N VAL A 50 -3.71 13.70 -17.16
CA VAL A 50 -4.40 12.44 -16.82
C VAL A 50 -4.82 12.37 -15.36
N MET A 51 -4.07 12.96 -14.44
CA MET A 51 -4.33 12.81 -13.01
C MET A 51 -5.67 13.38 -12.53
N PRO A 52 -6.10 14.60 -12.89
CA PRO A 52 -7.43 15.09 -12.53
C PRO A 52 -8.54 14.20 -13.09
N VAL A 53 -8.38 13.72 -14.31
CA VAL A 53 -9.33 12.79 -14.95
C VAL A 53 -9.47 11.52 -14.14
N PHE A 54 -8.35 10.90 -13.76
CA PHE A 54 -8.36 9.70 -12.91
C PHE A 54 -9.02 9.95 -11.54
N LEU A 55 -8.67 11.04 -10.85
CA LEU A 55 -9.21 11.37 -9.53
C LEU A 55 -10.72 11.64 -9.57
N LEU A 56 -11.20 12.28 -10.64
CA LEU A 56 -12.63 12.56 -10.86
C LEU A 56 -13.40 11.27 -11.15
N PHE A 57 -12.99 10.49 -12.15
CA PHE A 57 -13.68 9.26 -12.55
C PHE A 57 -13.64 8.17 -11.48
N SER A 58 -12.54 8.05 -10.72
CA SER A 58 -12.45 7.10 -9.61
C SER A 58 -13.23 7.56 -8.36
N GLY A 59 -13.78 8.76 -8.33
CA GLY A 59 -14.45 9.36 -7.18
C GLY A 59 -13.52 9.65 -5.99
N ARG A 60 -12.21 9.45 -6.14
CA ARG A 60 -11.22 9.60 -5.06
C ARG A 60 -10.99 11.06 -4.68
N TRP A 61 -11.27 12.00 -5.56
CA TRP A 61 -11.24 13.44 -5.29
C TRP A 61 -11.95 13.85 -3.98
N ARG A 62 -12.98 13.10 -3.58
CA ARG A 62 -13.76 13.34 -2.36
C ARG A 62 -12.94 13.18 -1.08
N HIS A 63 -11.84 12.45 -1.12
CA HIS A 63 -10.97 12.18 0.03
C HIS A 63 -9.89 13.25 0.24
N MET A 64 -9.79 14.25 -0.63
CA MET A 64 -8.85 15.35 -0.46
C MET A 64 -9.25 16.20 0.77
N ARG A 65 -8.24 16.64 1.53
CA ARG A 65 -8.42 17.48 2.72
C ARG A 65 -9.19 18.76 2.40
N VAL A 66 -10.10 19.15 3.29
CA VAL A 66 -10.83 20.41 3.19
C VAL A 66 -10.32 21.34 4.27
N GLY A 67 -9.66 22.42 3.86
CA GLY A 67 -9.22 23.52 4.73
C GLY A 67 -10.17 24.71 4.63
N GLY A 68 -10.13 25.61 5.62
CA GLY A 68 -10.85 26.87 5.59
C GLY A 68 -9.87 28.03 5.41
N ILE A 69 -10.04 28.82 4.35
CA ILE A 69 -9.33 30.08 4.14
C ILE A 69 -10.39 31.16 3.93
N GLY A 70 -10.41 32.19 4.79
CA GLY A 70 -11.32 33.32 4.66
C GLY A 70 -12.81 32.95 4.66
N GLY A 71 -13.23 31.95 5.47
CA GLY A 71 -14.61 31.49 5.55
C GLY A 71 -15.08 30.58 4.39
N ARG A 72 -14.24 30.33 3.39
CA ARG A 72 -14.54 29.41 2.29
C ARG A 72 -13.88 28.05 2.54
N ARG A 73 -14.64 26.97 2.30
CA ARG A 73 -14.10 25.60 2.31
C ARG A 73 -13.33 25.36 1.00
N ILE A 74 -12.00 25.35 1.09
CA ILE A 74 -11.13 25.10 -0.06
C ILE A 74 -10.44 23.76 0.17
N ARG A 75 -10.30 22.96 -0.89
CA ARG A 75 -9.48 21.75 -0.85
C ARG A 75 -8.01 22.17 -0.84
N ALA A 76 -7.29 21.76 0.19
CA ALA A 76 -5.90 22.12 0.41
C ALA A 76 -5.05 20.86 0.59
N VAL A 77 -3.81 20.91 0.15
CA VAL A 77 -2.81 19.85 0.36
C VAL A 77 -2.11 20.10 1.69
N GLY A 78 -1.91 19.03 2.47
CA GLY A 78 -1.14 19.11 3.70
C GLY A 78 0.37 19.30 3.43
N PRO A 79 1.10 19.97 4.35
CA PRO A 79 2.54 20.22 4.18
C PRO A 79 3.35 18.91 4.07
N GLU A 80 2.95 17.87 4.81
CA GLU A 80 3.59 16.56 4.73
C GLU A 80 3.37 15.91 3.36
N THR A 81 2.17 16.03 2.80
CA THR A 81 1.86 15.48 1.49
C THR A 81 2.52 16.28 0.36
N LEU A 82 2.67 17.61 0.55
CA LEU A 82 3.44 18.45 -0.37
C LEU A 82 4.91 18.01 -0.43
N ALA A 83 5.53 17.78 0.74
CA ALA A 83 6.90 17.27 0.81
C ALA A 83 7.02 15.85 0.22
N ALA A 84 6.05 14.95 0.46
CA ALA A 84 6.02 13.62 -0.15
C ALA A 84 5.91 13.71 -1.67
N GLY A 85 5.06 14.59 -2.19
CA GLY A 85 4.91 14.85 -3.63
C GLY A 85 6.17 15.43 -4.26
N PHE A 86 6.91 16.27 -3.56
CA PHE A 86 8.23 16.74 -3.99
C PHE A 86 9.21 15.56 -4.13
N PHE A 87 9.35 14.70 -3.12
CA PHE A 87 10.22 13.53 -3.21
C PHE A 87 9.73 12.53 -4.28
N ALA A 88 8.42 12.38 -4.43
CA ALA A 88 7.84 11.56 -5.50
C ALA A 88 8.19 12.13 -6.89
N SER A 89 8.21 13.45 -7.07
CA SER A 89 8.60 14.08 -8.34
C SER A 89 10.05 13.79 -8.71
N LEU A 90 10.96 13.72 -7.72
CA LEU A 90 12.35 13.30 -7.94
C LEU A 90 12.43 11.86 -8.45
N ILE A 91 11.58 10.95 -7.90
CA ILE A 91 11.49 9.56 -8.35
C ILE A 91 11.01 9.50 -9.79
N VAL A 92 9.94 10.23 -10.12
CA VAL A 92 9.33 10.25 -11.45
C VAL A 92 10.33 10.74 -12.50
N GLY A 93 10.90 11.92 -12.27
CA GLY A 93 11.84 12.54 -13.17
C GLY A 93 13.10 11.69 -13.39
N SER A 94 13.72 11.23 -12.30
CA SER A 94 14.92 10.40 -12.39
C SER A 94 14.66 9.02 -12.99
N THR A 95 13.49 8.40 -12.75
CA THR A 95 13.14 7.10 -13.38
C THR A 95 13.07 7.24 -14.90
N THR A 96 12.40 8.27 -15.41
CA THR A 96 12.31 8.53 -16.84
C THR A 96 13.71 8.83 -17.41
N MET A 97 14.45 9.72 -16.75
CA MET A 97 15.81 10.08 -17.15
C MET A 97 16.75 8.89 -17.23
N ASN A 98 16.66 7.96 -16.27
CA ASN A 98 17.52 6.78 -16.20
C ASN A 98 17.38 5.84 -17.41
N TYR A 99 16.27 5.86 -18.14
CA TYR A 99 16.11 5.05 -19.36
C TYR A 99 16.51 5.76 -20.63
N THR A 100 16.78 7.07 -20.57
CA THR A 100 17.16 7.84 -21.75
C THR A 100 18.66 7.82 -22.02
N PHE A 101 19.48 7.42 -21.04
CA PHE A 101 20.92 7.37 -21.23
C PHE A 101 21.32 6.41 -22.36
N SER A 102 22.12 6.91 -23.31
CA SER A 102 22.67 6.14 -24.41
C SER A 102 23.65 5.08 -23.89
N GLY A 103 23.65 3.91 -24.53
CA GLY A 103 24.56 2.81 -24.16
C GLY A 103 24.21 2.08 -22.86
N VAL A 104 23.11 2.41 -22.18
CA VAL A 104 22.66 1.73 -20.95
C VAL A 104 21.37 0.98 -21.19
N SER A 105 21.28 -0.26 -20.71
CA SER A 105 20.05 -1.07 -20.83
C SER A 105 19.01 -0.71 -19.77
N ILE A 106 17.74 -0.92 -20.10
CA ILE A 106 16.63 -0.78 -19.13
C ILE A 106 16.89 -1.65 -17.89
N LEU A 107 17.32 -2.89 -18.10
CA LEU A 107 17.54 -3.85 -17.01
C LEU A 107 18.66 -3.40 -16.06
N LEU A 108 19.77 -2.88 -16.59
CA LEU A 108 20.88 -2.38 -15.77
C LEU A 108 20.42 -1.22 -14.86
N MET A 109 19.72 -0.23 -15.44
CA MET A 109 19.24 0.90 -14.65
C MET A 109 18.20 0.47 -13.59
N LEU A 110 17.34 -0.49 -13.94
CA LEU A 110 16.42 -1.08 -12.97
C LEU A 110 17.14 -1.78 -11.82
N LEU A 111 18.19 -2.56 -12.12
CA LEU A 111 18.98 -3.25 -11.11
C LEU A 111 19.62 -2.26 -10.13
N LEU A 112 20.19 -1.17 -10.64
CA LEU A 112 20.78 -0.13 -9.79
C LEU A 112 19.72 0.58 -8.94
N MET A 113 18.62 1.00 -9.55
CA MET A 113 17.53 1.69 -8.85
C MET A 113 16.85 0.77 -7.81
N ARG A 114 16.46 -0.43 -8.20
CA ARG A 114 15.70 -1.36 -7.31
C ARG A 114 16.60 -2.02 -6.28
N GLY A 115 17.81 -2.40 -6.67
CA GLY A 115 18.84 -2.88 -5.76
C GLY A 115 19.13 -1.86 -4.66
N GLY A 116 19.30 -0.59 -5.01
CA GLY A 116 19.51 0.49 -4.05
C GLY A 116 18.35 0.64 -3.06
N VAL A 117 17.09 0.58 -3.52
CA VAL A 117 15.91 0.63 -2.63
C VAL A 117 15.83 -0.61 -1.72
N LEU A 118 16.13 -1.80 -2.24
CA LEU A 118 16.16 -3.03 -1.43
C LEU A 118 17.24 -2.97 -0.35
N VAL A 119 18.40 -2.38 -0.65
CA VAL A 119 19.49 -2.13 0.32
C VAL A 119 19.04 -1.14 1.40
N MET A 120 18.32 -0.07 1.02
CA MET A 120 17.87 0.95 1.97
C MET A 120 16.81 0.44 2.96
N SER A 121 15.95 -0.46 2.54
CA SER A 121 14.79 -0.92 3.33
C SER A 121 15.19 -1.45 4.73
N PRO A 122 16.09 -2.44 4.89
CA PRO A 122 16.50 -2.93 6.21
C PRO A 122 17.33 -1.93 7.01
N LEU A 123 18.05 -1.01 6.33
CA LEU A 123 18.81 0.03 7.00
C LEU A 123 17.91 1.06 7.67
N ILE A 124 16.82 1.45 7.01
CA ILE A 124 15.78 2.33 7.57
C ILE A 124 15.10 1.67 8.77
N ASP A 125 14.75 0.38 8.67
CA ASP A 125 14.12 -0.35 9.77
C ASP A 125 15.08 -0.45 10.98
N LYS A 126 16.37 -0.70 10.76
CA LYS A 126 17.40 -0.71 11.81
C LYS A 126 17.57 0.66 12.47
N ALA A 127 17.64 1.73 11.67
CA ALA A 127 17.78 3.10 12.19
C ALA A 127 16.58 3.53 13.05
N ARG A 128 15.41 2.89 12.87
CA ARG A 128 14.19 3.09 13.66
C ARG A 128 14.05 2.13 14.83
N ALA A 129 15.12 1.43 15.22
CA ALA A 129 15.14 0.43 16.30
C ALA A 129 14.07 -0.68 16.13
N ARG A 130 13.64 -0.96 14.91
CA ARG A 130 12.77 -2.10 14.61
C ARG A 130 13.60 -3.38 14.55
N ARG A 131 13.02 -4.49 15.00
CA ARG A 131 13.69 -5.79 14.90
C ARG A 131 13.76 -6.21 13.42
N VAL A 132 14.97 -6.27 12.89
CA VAL A 132 15.23 -6.72 11.52
C VAL A 132 15.33 -8.25 11.51
N ALA A 133 14.47 -8.93 10.76
CA ALA A 133 14.48 -10.39 10.64
C ALA A 133 15.75 -10.88 9.91
N ALA A 134 16.18 -12.11 10.17
CA ALA A 134 17.33 -12.71 9.47
C ALA A 134 17.14 -12.73 7.94
N ALA A 135 15.92 -12.96 7.47
CA ALA A 135 15.56 -12.88 6.05
C ALA A 135 15.86 -11.51 5.42
N SER A 136 15.75 -10.42 6.20
CA SER A 136 16.05 -9.06 5.71
C SER A 136 17.56 -8.88 5.49
N TRP A 137 18.42 -9.50 6.30
CA TRP A 137 19.87 -9.49 6.09
C TRP A 137 20.29 -10.33 4.88
N THR A 138 19.65 -11.48 4.67
CA THR A 138 19.85 -12.29 3.45
C THR A 138 19.43 -11.51 2.21
N GLY A 139 18.27 -10.84 2.25
CA GLY A 139 17.80 -9.99 1.17
C GLY A 139 18.73 -8.81 0.90
N LEU A 140 19.30 -8.18 1.95
CA LEU A 140 20.31 -7.13 1.81
C LEU A 140 21.57 -7.65 1.10
N LEU A 141 22.10 -8.80 1.54
CA LEU A 141 23.29 -9.40 0.94
C LEU A 141 23.07 -9.70 -0.56
N LEU A 142 21.97 -10.35 -0.88
CA LEU A 142 21.60 -10.66 -2.28
C LEU A 142 21.40 -9.39 -3.12
N SER A 143 20.83 -8.33 -2.54
CA SER A 143 20.67 -7.04 -3.23
C SER A 143 22.03 -6.37 -3.49
N LEU A 144 22.94 -6.41 -2.52
CA LEU A 144 24.30 -5.93 -2.69
C LEU A 144 25.05 -6.73 -3.77
N MET A 145 24.91 -8.05 -3.79
CA MET A 145 25.48 -8.89 -4.85
C MET A 145 24.89 -8.53 -6.23
N ALA A 146 23.57 -8.34 -6.32
CA ALA A 146 22.92 -7.92 -7.57
C ALA A 146 23.50 -6.59 -8.09
N VAL A 147 23.63 -5.59 -7.23
CA VAL A 147 24.21 -4.28 -7.59
C VAL A 147 25.68 -4.42 -7.96
N SER A 148 26.46 -5.21 -7.20
CA SER A 148 27.89 -5.39 -7.47
C SER A 148 28.14 -6.10 -8.81
N VAL A 149 27.36 -7.16 -9.14
CA VAL A 149 27.46 -7.85 -10.42
C VAL A 149 27.02 -6.93 -11.57
N ALA A 150 25.94 -6.16 -11.37
CA ALA A 150 25.48 -5.16 -12.33
C ALA A 150 26.55 -4.09 -12.61
N LEU A 151 27.24 -3.63 -11.57
CA LEU A 151 28.33 -2.66 -11.69
C LEU A 151 29.61 -3.28 -12.29
N ALA A 152 29.93 -4.54 -12.01
CA ALA A 152 31.07 -5.22 -12.62
C ALA A 152 30.92 -5.41 -14.13
N ASP A 153 29.67 -5.57 -14.63
CA ASP A 153 29.37 -5.65 -16.05
C ASP A 153 29.44 -4.28 -16.78
N VAL A 154 29.67 -3.20 -16.03
CA VAL A 154 29.73 -1.82 -16.55
C VAL A 154 30.93 -1.56 -17.48
N HIS A 155 31.97 -2.40 -17.51
CA HIS A 155 33.03 -2.29 -18.50
C HIS A 155 32.54 -2.30 -19.96
N SER A 156 31.36 -2.85 -20.20
CA SER A 156 30.66 -2.78 -21.49
C SER A 156 29.69 -1.59 -21.64
N TYR A 157 29.51 -0.76 -20.61
CA TYR A 157 28.59 0.38 -20.56
C TYR A 157 29.27 1.60 -19.94
N HIS A 158 29.15 2.76 -20.58
CA HIS A 158 29.68 4.02 -20.03
C HIS A 158 28.61 4.65 -19.12
N LEU A 159 28.64 4.37 -17.80
CA LEU A 159 27.84 5.10 -16.82
C LEU A 159 28.42 6.53 -16.68
N THR A 160 27.69 7.48 -17.23
CA THR A 160 28.05 8.89 -17.10
C THR A 160 27.87 9.39 -15.66
N PRO A 161 28.61 10.41 -15.20
CA PRO A 161 28.32 11.02 -13.88
C PRO A 161 26.89 11.49 -13.73
N LEU A 162 26.26 11.94 -14.82
CA LEU A 162 24.85 12.33 -14.84
C LEU A 162 23.90 11.14 -14.57
N ALA A 163 24.21 9.96 -15.13
CA ALA A 163 23.44 8.75 -14.86
C ALA A 163 23.53 8.33 -13.38
N MET A 164 24.75 8.41 -12.81
CA MET A 164 24.93 8.13 -11.37
C MET A 164 24.20 9.15 -10.49
N ALA A 165 24.28 10.43 -10.82
CA ALA A 165 23.53 11.49 -10.13
C ALA A 165 22.01 11.27 -10.21
N SER A 166 21.51 10.81 -11.35
CA SER A 166 20.10 10.50 -11.55
C SER A 166 19.66 9.31 -10.68
N VAL A 167 20.47 8.24 -10.61
CA VAL A 167 20.19 7.10 -9.69
C VAL A 167 20.21 7.56 -8.23
N LEU A 168 21.16 8.40 -7.85
CA LEU A 168 21.23 8.92 -6.49
C LEU A 168 20.02 9.79 -6.15
N THR A 169 19.58 10.65 -7.07
CA THR A 169 18.35 11.45 -6.95
C THR A 169 17.13 10.56 -6.75
N TYR A 170 17.05 9.47 -7.50
CA TYR A 170 16.00 8.45 -7.33
C TYR A 170 16.00 7.86 -5.92
N LEU A 171 17.15 7.47 -5.38
CA LEU A 171 17.27 6.89 -4.04
C LEU A 171 16.92 7.90 -2.94
N VAL A 172 17.37 9.16 -3.07
CA VAL A 172 16.99 10.26 -2.16
C VAL A 172 15.47 10.48 -2.21
N GLY A 173 14.86 10.45 -3.39
CA GLY A 173 13.42 10.54 -3.57
C GLY A 173 12.68 9.44 -2.80
N TYR A 174 13.10 8.18 -2.94
CA TYR A 174 12.49 7.06 -2.21
C TYR A 174 12.67 7.16 -0.71
N PHE A 175 13.87 7.55 -0.25
CA PHE A 175 14.13 7.73 1.18
C PHE A 175 13.19 8.76 1.79
N GLY A 176 13.13 9.96 1.22
CA GLY A 176 12.29 11.04 1.73
C GLY A 176 10.80 10.70 1.66
N ARG A 177 10.35 10.10 0.54
CA ARG A 177 8.97 9.68 0.37
C ARG A 177 8.55 8.62 1.39
N PHE A 178 9.36 7.58 1.59
CA PHE A 178 9.05 6.52 2.56
C PHE A 178 9.05 7.03 3.99
N GLU A 179 9.96 7.94 4.33
CA GLU A 179 10.03 8.56 5.64
C GLU A 179 8.73 9.31 5.96
N ILE A 180 8.28 10.14 5.03
CA ILE A 180 7.04 10.93 5.19
C ILE A 180 5.81 10.01 5.19
N MET A 181 5.70 9.11 4.22
CA MET A 181 4.58 8.18 4.10
C MET A 181 4.41 7.32 5.36
N SER A 182 5.51 6.87 5.97
CA SER A 182 5.47 6.06 7.18
C SER A 182 4.92 6.82 8.39
N ARG A 183 5.13 8.14 8.45
CA ARG A 183 4.63 9.01 9.52
C ARG A 183 3.22 9.50 9.24
N ALA A 184 2.97 9.98 8.03
CA ALA A 184 1.74 10.68 7.68
C ALA A 184 0.60 9.74 7.24
N ALA A 185 0.90 8.63 6.57
CA ALA A 185 -0.12 7.76 5.97
C ALA A 185 -0.32 6.45 6.73
N LYS A 186 0.73 5.83 7.26
CA LYS A 186 0.65 4.51 7.91
C LYS A 186 0.28 4.57 9.40
N ASN A 187 -0.75 5.35 9.74
CA ASN A 187 -1.28 5.48 11.10
C ASN A 187 -2.48 4.57 11.40
N GLY A 188 -2.83 3.67 10.49
CA GLY A 188 -3.93 2.73 10.63
C GLY A 188 -5.32 3.29 10.31
N LEU A 189 -5.43 4.55 9.89
CA LEU A 189 -6.70 5.20 9.55
C LEU A 189 -6.88 5.23 8.03
N LEU A 190 -7.84 4.48 7.49
CA LEU A 190 -8.18 4.46 6.05
C LEU A 190 -8.43 5.84 5.45
N ALA A 191 -9.00 6.75 6.25
CA ALA A 191 -9.26 8.11 5.81
C ALA A 191 -7.96 8.87 5.52
N THR A 192 -6.95 8.69 6.37
CA THR A 192 -5.63 9.32 6.21
C THR A 192 -4.87 8.74 5.01
N GLU A 193 -4.90 7.41 4.83
CA GLU A 193 -4.29 6.73 3.69
C GLU A 193 -4.90 7.22 2.36
N ARG A 194 -6.24 7.33 2.30
CA ARG A 194 -6.95 7.82 1.10
C ARG A 194 -6.68 9.29 0.83
N CYS A 195 -6.65 10.11 1.88
CA CYS A 195 -6.33 11.53 1.79
C CYS A 195 -4.90 11.72 1.25
N PHE A 196 -3.92 11.03 1.85
CA PHE A 196 -2.52 11.06 1.44
C PHE A 196 -2.36 10.65 -0.03
N PHE A 197 -2.99 9.53 -0.43
CA PHE A 197 -2.94 9.06 -1.81
C PHE A 197 -3.41 10.13 -2.81
N VAL A 198 -4.56 10.75 -2.56
CA VAL A 198 -5.15 11.74 -3.48
C VAL A 198 -4.29 13.01 -3.54
N GLU A 199 -3.85 13.50 -2.38
CA GLU A 199 -3.03 14.70 -2.30
C GLU A 199 -1.66 14.49 -2.96
N GLU A 200 -0.98 13.36 -2.68
CA GLU A 200 0.32 13.04 -3.27
C GLU A 200 0.25 12.97 -4.79
N HIS A 201 -0.75 12.27 -5.35
CA HIS A 201 -0.91 12.15 -6.80
C HIS A 201 -1.30 13.48 -7.48
N ALA A 202 -2.04 14.34 -6.79
CA ALA A 202 -2.36 15.66 -7.31
C ALA A 202 -1.12 16.59 -7.34
N VAL A 203 -0.23 16.45 -6.36
CA VAL A 203 0.93 17.35 -6.19
C VAL A 203 2.15 16.90 -6.99
N THR A 204 2.39 15.60 -7.10
CA THR A 204 3.61 15.07 -7.73
C THR A 204 3.85 15.60 -9.15
N PRO A 205 2.87 15.56 -10.08
CA PRO A 205 3.09 16.08 -11.44
C PRO A 205 3.34 17.60 -11.46
N VAL A 206 2.69 18.33 -10.56
CA VAL A 206 2.89 19.78 -10.43
C VAL A 206 4.29 20.09 -9.93
N CYS A 207 4.75 19.42 -8.87
CA CYS A 207 6.12 19.56 -8.37
C CYS A 207 7.14 19.22 -9.45
N LEU A 208 6.95 18.14 -10.20
CA LEU A 208 7.84 17.78 -11.29
C LEU A 208 7.91 18.89 -12.34
N THR A 209 6.76 19.40 -12.79
CA THR A 209 6.71 20.46 -13.80
C THR A 209 7.39 21.74 -13.30
N VAL A 210 7.16 22.12 -12.04
CA VAL A 210 7.81 23.30 -11.43
C VAL A 210 9.33 23.12 -11.37
N LEU A 211 9.82 21.94 -10.96
CA LEU A 211 11.25 21.64 -10.93
C LEU A 211 11.89 21.71 -12.33
N LEU A 212 11.24 21.13 -13.34
CA LEU A 212 11.72 21.17 -14.73
C LEU A 212 11.70 22.61 -15.28
N ALA A 213 10.63 23.37 -15.00
CA ALA A 213 10.54 24.77 -15.41
C ALA A 213 11.62 25.63 -14.73
N ALA A 214 11.88 25.41 -13.42
CA ALA A 214 12.98 26.08 -12.71
C ALA A 214 14.35 25.76 -13.36
N GLY A 215 14.60 24.50 -13.73
CA GLY A 215 15.81 24.11 -14.47
C GLY A 215 15.92 24.78 -15.84
N ALA A 216 14.83 24.89 -16.58
CA ALA A 216 14.78 25.61 -17.85
C ALA A 216 15.09 27.11 -17.68
N LEU A 217 14.54 27.74 -16.63
CA LEU A 217 14.81 29.13 -16.30
C LEU A 217 16.24 29.33 -15.82
N ALA A 218 16.82 28.38 -15.09
CA ALA A 218 18.21 28.38 -14.64
C ALA A 218 19.22 28.20 -15.80
N GLY A 219 18.76 27.99 -17.02
CA GLY A 219 19.62 27.99 -18.19
C GLY A 219 19.89 26.61 -18.80
N GLN A 220 19.21 25.53 -18.35
CA GLN A 220 19.38 24.21 -18.95
C GLN A 220 18.77 24.18 -20.38
N PRO A 221 19.61 24.08 -21.46
CA PRO A 221 19.12 24.28 -22.82
C PRO A 221 18.10 23.24 -23.25
N GLN A 222 18.31 21.96 -22.94
CA GLN A 222 17.45 20.85 -23.33
C GLN A 222 16.07 20.96 -22.68
N LEU A 223 15.97 21.42 -21.42
CA LEU A 223 14.69 21.68 -20.77
C LEU A 223 13.92 22.83 -21.44
N ARG A 224 14.65 23.90 -21.88
CA ARG A 224 14.01 24.98 -22.64
C ARG A 224 13.45 24.47 -23.95
N VAL A 225 14.22 23.68 -24.70
CA VAL A 225 13.76 23.01 -25.92
C VAL A 225 12.52 22.15 -25.62
N GLY A 226 12.55 21.37 -24.55
CA GLY A 226 11.46 20.51 -24.09
C GLY A 226 10.16 21.26 -23.80
N PHE A 227 10.23 22.48 -23.24
CA PHE A 227 9.05 23.32 -22.99
C PHE A 227 8.60 24.17 -24.20
N THR A 228 9.42 24.30 -25.23
CA THR A 228 9.15 25.18 -26.37
C THR A 228 9.03 24.39 -27.68
N SER A 229 10.10 24.26 -28.44
CA SER A 229 10.08 23.68 -29.79
C SER A 229 9.70 22.20 -29.82
N PHE A 230 10.10 21.42 -28.83
CA PHE A 230 9.76 19.99 -28.75
C PHE A 230 8.25 19.73 -28.66
N LEU A 231 7.51 20.58 -27.93
CA LEU A 231 6.05 20.44 -27.82
C LEU A 231 5.30 20.60 -29.16
N GLY A 232 5.92 21.25 -30.13
CA GLY A 232 5.41 21.38 -31.50
C GLY A 232 5.72 20.19 -32.42
N THR A 233 6.50 19.22 -31.95
CA THR A 233 6.90 18.06 -32.76
C THR A 233 5.89 16.91 -32.67
N PRO A 234 5.84 16.02 -33.67
CA PRO A 234 5.00 14.79 -33.61
C PRO A 234 5.38 13.88 -32.44
N LEU A 235 6.60 13.99 -31.90
CA LEU A 235 7.09 13.19 -30.78
C LEU A 235 6.53 13.64 -29.42
N ALA A 236 6.02 14.89 -29.32
CA ALA A 236 5.47 15.42 -28.08
C ALA A 236 4.29 14.58 -27.56
N GLY A 237 3.45 14.08 -28.46
CA GLY A 237 2.34 13.18 -28.08
C GLY A 237 2.83 11.85 -27.49
N ALA A 238 3.87 11.27 -28.07
CA ALA A 238 4.49 10.04 -27.55
C ALA A 238 5.19 10.30 -26.21
N ALA A 239 5.84 11.43 -26.05
CA ALA A 239 6.46 11.84 -24.78
C ALA A 239 5.38 12.11 -23.70
N ALA A 240 4.25 12.71 -24.03
CA ALA A 240 3.12 12.86 -23.12
C ALA A 240 2.53 11.49 -22.71
N ALA A 241 2.47 10.52 -23.63
CA ALA A 241 2.03 9.15 -23.35
C ALA A 241 2.97 8.43 -22.35
N ILE A 242 4.26 8.78 -22.30
CA ILE A 242 5.16 8.35 -21.22
C ILE A 242 4.61 8.79 -19.87
N GLY A 243 4.21 10.05 -19.74
CA GLY A 243 3.63 10.58 -18.51
C GLY A 243 2.33 9.88 -18.11
N VAL A 244 1.44 9.65 -19.06
CA VAL A 244 0.18 8.92 -18.84
C VAL A 244 0.44 7.50 -18.35
N THR A 245 1.32 6.75 -19.02
CA THR A 245 1.65 5.38 -18.62
C THR A 245 2.40 5.33 -17.29
N TYR A 246 3.28 6.31 -17.00
CA TYR A 246 3.91 6.43 -15.70
C TYR A 246 2.90 6.66 -14.58
N GLU A 247 1.90 7.50 -14.80
CA GLU A 247 0.89 7.77 -13.77
C GLU A 247 0.08 6.52 -13.43
N VAL A 248 -0.26 5.69 -14.42
CA VAL A 248 -0.92 4.42 -14.19
C VAL A 248 -0.06 3.50 -13.30
N LEU A 249 1.23 3.36 -13.62
CA LEU A 249 2.12 2.55 -12.80
C LEU A 249 2.35 3.15 -11.40
N PHE A 250 2.37 4.48 -11.29
CA PHE A 250 2.56 5.19 -10.03
C PHE A 250 1.37 4.99 -9.08
N VAL A 251 0.14 4.97 -9.62
CA VAL A 251 -1.07 4.59 -8.88
C VAL A 251 -0.93 3.18 -8.28
N PHE A 252 -0.51 2.19 -9.07
CA PHE A 252 -0.30 0.83 -8.55
C PHE A 252 0.82 0.78 -7.51
N ALA A 253 1.94 1.46 -7.76
CA ALA A 253 3.06 1.53 -6.81
C ALA A 253 2.63 2.11 -5.47
N SER A 254 1.92 3.24 -5.48
CA SER A 254 1.44 3.90 -4.27
C SER A 254 0.45 3.04 -3.49
N LEU A 255 -0.44 2.33 -4.17
CA LEU A 255 -1.36 1.39 -3.53
C LEU A 255 -0.64 0.18 -2.92
N ILE A 256 0.46 -0.29 -3.53
CA ILE A 256 1.31 -1.34 -2.95
C ILE A 256 1.99 -0.83 -1.67
N TYR A 257 2.52 0.39 -1.67
CA TYR A 257 3.21 0.97 -0.52
C TYR A 257 2.29 1.39 0.61
N LEU A 258 1.06 1.81 0.31
CA LEU A 258 0.02 2.14 1.28
C LEU A 258 -0.66 0.89 1.86
N ASP A 259 -0.38 -0.31 1.34
CA ASP A 259 -0.83 -1.53 2.01
C ASP A 259 -0.29 -1.54 3.46
N ARG A 260 -1.16 -1.87 4.41
CA ARG A 260 -0.89 -1.80 5.85
C ARG A 260 0.19 -2.76 6.33
N ARG A 261 0.52 -3.75 5.52
CA ARG A 261 1.67 -4.61 5.77
C ARG A 261 2.94 -3.78 5.71
N GLU A 262 3.94 -4.19 6.43
CA GLU A 262 5.22 -3.50 6.50
C GLU A 262 5.87 -3.36 5.10
N TYR A 263 6.74 -2.37 4.95
CA TYR A 263 7.55 -2.20 3.73
C TYR A 263 8.36 -3.45 3.36
N THR A 264 8.71 -4.28 4.35
CA THR A 264 9.35 -5.58 4.17
C THR A 264 8.56 -6.56 3.29
N TRP A 265 7.25 -6.31 3.09
CA TRP A 265 6.42 -7.08 2.16
C TRP A 265 6.16 -6.36 0.83
N GLY A 266 5.81 -5.08 0.89
CA GLY A 266 5.42 -4.30 -0.30
C GLY A 266 6.60 -4.02 -1.23
N VAL A 267 7.75 -3.66 -0.67
CA VAL A 267 8.95 -3.30 -1.44
C VAL A 267 9.50 -4.48 -2.26
N PRO A 268 9.66 -5.70 -1.71
CA PRO A 268 10.12 -6.83 -2.52
C PRO A 268 9.17 -7.22 -3.64
N ALA A 269 7.87 -7.22 -3.41
CA ALA A 269 6.88 -7.55 -4.43
C ALA A 269 6.88 -6.54 -5.58
N TRP A 270 6.99 -5.27 -5.25
CA TRP A 270 7.12 -4.18 -6.21
C TRP A 270 8.46 -4.25 -6.98
N ALA A 271 9.59 -4.49 -6.29
CA ALA A 271 10.90 -4.64 -6.92
C ALA A 271 10.94 -5.83 -7.89
N PHE A 272 10.40 -6.98 -7.46
CA PHE A 272 10.27 -8.16 -8.32
C PHE A 272 9.47 -7.85 -9.58
N ALA A 273 8.29 -7.25 -9.44
CA ALA A 273 7.44 -6.91 -10.58
C ALA A 273 8.14 -5.96 -11.56
N SER A 274 8.86 -4.94 -11.06
CA SER A 274 9.58 -4.00 -11.93
C SER A 274 10.78 -4.63 -12.64
N LEU A 275 11.56 -5.49 -11.97
CA LEU A 275 12.68 -6.21 -12.57
C LEU A 275 12.20 -7.13 -13.71
N MET A 276 11.11 -7.87 -13.45
CA MET A 276 10.51 -8.75 -14.47
C MET A 276 9.93 -7.96 -15.64
N SER A 277 9.30 -6.79 -15.36
CA SER A 277 8.81 -5.90 -16.43
C SER A 277 9.95 -5.36 -17.29
N GLY A 278 11.07 -4.99 -16.66
CA GLY A 278 12.25 -4.52 -17.35
C GLY A 278 12.88 -5.59 -18.25
N LEU A 279 12.90 -6.85 -17.78
CA LEU A 279 13.35 -7.98 -18.58
C LEU A 279 12.48 -8.15 -19.83
N VAL A 280 11.15 -8.18 -19.64
CA VAL A 280 10.19 -8.32 -20.76
C VAL A 280 10.32 -7.14 -21.72
N ALA A 281 10.38 -5.90 -21.22
CA ALA A 281 10.54 -4.71 -22.03
C ALA A 281 11.85 -4.73 -22.85
N SER A 282 12.96 -5.17 -22.23
CA SER A 282 14.26 -5.27 -22.91
C SER A 282 14.23 -6.27 -24.06
N TYR A 283 13.71 -7.46 -23.84
CA TYR A 283 13.61 -8.47 -24.91
C TYR A 283 12.57 -8.09 -25.97
N ALA A 284 11.45 -7.47 -25.59
CA ALA A 284 10.48 -6.95 -26.54
C ALA A 284 11.11 -5.90 -27.48
N LEU A 285 11.89 -4.97 -26.95
CA LEU A 285 12.63 -3.98 -27.76
C LEU A 285 13.72 -4.61 -28.61
N THR A 286 14.41 -5.65 -28.12
CA THR A 286 15.36 -6.41 -28.95
C THR A 286 14.67 -7.01 -30.16
N TRP A 287 13.51 -7.63 -29.95
CA TRP A 287 12.76 -8.31 -31.01
C TRP A 287 12.07 -7.33 -31.97
N LEU A 288 11.48 -6.24 -31.45
CA LEU A 288 10.69 -5.28 -32.26
C LEU A 288 11.55 -4.25 -32.95
N ALA A 289 12.64 -3.83 -32.34
CA ALA A 289 13.42 -2.66 -32.76
C ALA A 289 14.94 -2.90 -32.85
N GLY A 290 15.41 -4.15 -32.70
CA GLY A 290 16.83 -4.50 -32.80
C GLY A 290 17.72 -3.89 -31.70
N VAL A 291 17.14 -3.41 -30.60
CA VAL A 291 17.91 -2.88 -29.48
C VAL A 291 18.71 -4.03 -28.84
N ARG A 292 19.96 -3.73 -28.42
CA ARG A 292 20.85 -4.75 -27.83
C ARG A 292 20.19 -5.48 -26.67
N ALA A 293 20.19 -6.82 -26.71
CA ALA A 293 19.68 -7.67 -25.66
C ALA A 293 20.48 -7.51 -24.34
N PRO A 294 19.86 -7.77 -23.17
CA PRO A 294 20.56 -7.81 -21.89
C PRO A 294 21.73 -8.80 -21.92
N GLY A 295 22.88 -8.38 -21.37
CA GLY A 295 24.05 -9.22 -21.23
C GLY A 295 23.92 -10.29 -20.14
N VAL A 296 24.81 -11.30 -20.17
CA VAL A 296 24.80 -12.38 -19.18
C VAL A 296 24.97 -11.85 -17.75
N GLY A 297 25.85 -10.87 -17.54
CA GLY A 297 26.05 -10.23 -16.23
C GLY A 297 24.75 -9.62 -15.68
N GLN A 298 23.95 -8.98 -16.53
CA GLN A 298 22.66 -8.40 -16.14
C GLN A 298 21.62 -9.47 -15.77
N LEU A 299 21.64 -10.63 -16.46
CA LEU A 299 20.76 -11.76 -16.13
C LEU A 299 21.17 -12.41 -14.80
N VAL A 300 22.47 -12.53 -14.52
CA VAL A 300 22.98 -13.00 -13.23
C VAL A 300 22.60 -12.01 -12.11
N ALA A 301 22.80 -10.71 -12.33
CA ALA A 301 22.38 -9.68 -11.38
C ALA A 301 20.86 -9.69 -11.14
N LEU A 302 20.08 -9.94 -12.19
CA LEU A 302 18.62 -10.13 -12.08
C LEU A 302 18.27 -11.33 -11.19
N ALA A 303 18.95 -12.46 -11.34
CA ALA A 303 18.73 -13.65 -10.51
C ALA A 303 18.98 -13.34 -9.02
N PHE A 304 20.04 -12.60 -8.68
CA PHE A 304 20.28 -12.13 -7.32
C PHE A 304 19.19 -11.15 -6.83
N GLY A 305 18.74 -10.22 -7.66
CA GLY A 305 17.65 -9.28 -7.33
C GLY A 305 16.32 -10.00 -7.06
N VAL A 306 15.98 -10.99 -7.87
CA VAL A 306 14.81 -11.86 -7.67
C VAL A 306 14.98 -12.70 -6.40
N GLY A 307 16.17 -13.25 -6.16
CA GLY A 307 16.50 -13.96 -4.92
C GLY A 307 16.36 -13.08 -3.67
N ALA A 308 16.79 -11.82 -3.75
CA ALA A 308 16.60 -10.84 -2.67
C ALA A 308 15.13 -10.58 -2.37
N ALA A 309 14.33 -10.35 -3.41
CA ALA A 309 12.88 -10.17 -3.27
C ALA A 309 12.20 -11.41 -2.67
N ALA A 310 12.60 -12.60 -3.10
CA ALA A 310 12.12 -13.88 -2.57
C ALA A 310 12.50 -14.05 -1.09
N ALA A 311 13.76 -13.81 -0.71
CA ALA A 311 14.25 -13.90 0.66
C ALA A 311 13.49 -12.96 1.61
N LEU A 312 13.28 -11.72 1.19
CA LEU A 312 12.51 -10.73 1.96
C LEU A 312 11.03 -11.11 2.09
N SER A 313 10.45 -11.74 1.07
CA SER A 313 9.06 -12.21 1.06
C SER A 313 8.86 -13.55 1.77
N TRP A 314 9.94 -14.31 2.01
CA TRP A 314 9.91 -15.70 2.52
C TRP A 314 9.16 -15.85 3.85
N PRO A 315 9.42 -15.03 4.89
CA PRO A 315 8.70 -15.16 6.16
C PRO A 315 7.19 -15.03 6.00
N SER A 316 6.77 -14.09 5.15
CA SER A 316 5.35 -13.86 4.86
C SER A 316 4.74 -14.95 3.97
N ALA A 317 5.51 -15.47 3.02
CA ALA A 317 5.10 -16.59 2.17
C ALA A 317 4.94 -17.88 2.99
N VAL A 318 5.90 -18.17 3.89
CA VAL A 318 5.83 -19.33 4.79
C VAL A 318 4.65 -19.21 5.75
N SER A 319 4.42 -18.04 6.33
CA SER A 319 3.24 -17.82 7.17
C SER A 319 1.95 -18.05 6.38
N TRP A 320 1.84 -17.51 5.16
CA TRP A 320 0.70 -17.70 4.27
C TRP A 320 0.51 -19.18 3.86
N TRP A 321 1.60 -19.93 3.55
CA TRP A 321 1.55 -21.36 3.21
C TRP A 321 1.10 -22.21 4.39
N ARG A 322 1.60 -21.92 5.59
CA ARG A 322 1.20 -22.61 6.83
C ARG A 322 -0.25 -22.33 7.23
N THR A 323 -0.85 -21.28 6.67
CA THR A 323 -2.19 -20.81 7.00
C THR A 323 -3.22 -21.07 5.89
N ARG A 324 -2.87 -21.85 4.88
CA ARG A 324 -3.84 -22.28 3.85
C ARG A 324 -5.01 -23.08 4.47
N PRO A 325 -6.27 -22.87 3.98
CA PRO A 325 -7.48 -23.42 4.58
C PRO A 325 -7.63 -24.95 4.54
N ASN A 326 -6.67 -25.72 4.06
CA ASN A 326 -6.73 -27.20 4.00
C ASN A 326 -6.32 -27.90 5.31
N SER A 327 -6.07 -27.14 6.37
CA SER A 327 -5.81 -27.72 7.68
C SER A 327 -7.05 -27.51 8.56
N THR A 328 -7.59 -28.59 9.06
CA THR A 328 -8.55 -28.70 10.18
C THR A 328 -8.01 -28.08 11.49
N GLY A 329 -7.38 -26.89 11.40
CA GLY A 329 -6.83 -26.15 12.54
C GLY A 329 -7.93 -25.50 13.35
N ALA A 330 -7.84 -25.62 14.65
CA ALA A 330 -8.74 -24.98 15.59
C ALA A 330 -8.83 -23.48 15.33
N VAL A 331 -9.98 -23.01 14.88
CA VAL A 331 -10.27 -21.57 14.65
C VAL A 331 -10.43 -20.91 16.00
N PHE A 332 -9.64 -19.88 16.31
CA PHE A 332 -9.81 -19.11 17.54
C PHE A 332 -11.12 -18.33 17.49
N ARG A 333 -11.98 -18.51 18.48
CA ARG A 333 -13.36 -17.97 18.49
C ARG A 333 -13.50 -16.85 19.51
N VAL A 334 -13.86 -15.67 19.02
CA VAL A 334 -14.14 -14.48 19.83
C VAL A 334 -15.63 -14.17 19.78
N LEU A 335 -16.24 -13.99 20.95
CA LEU A 335 -17.64 -13.65 21.10
C LEU A 335 -17.80 -12.24 21.69
N PHE A 336 -18.56 -11.37 21.01
CA PHE A 336 -18.94 -10.05 21.53
C PHE A 336 -20.35 -10.10 22.09
N VAL A 337 -20.54 -9.54 23.31
CA VAL A 337 -21.82 -9.61 24.02
C VAL A 337 -22.32 -8.23 24.45
N CYS A 338 -23.58 -7.92 24.11
CA CYS A 338 -24.31 -6.74 24.61
C CYS A 338 -25.71 -7.11 25.05
N GLY A 339 -26.64 -6.15 25.22
CA GLY A 339 -28.07 -6.43 25.56
C GLY A 339 -28.81 -7.12 24.42
N GLY A 340 -29.23 -6.35 23.40
CA GLY A 340 -30.12 -6.79 22.32
C GLY A 340 -29.44 -7.37 21.07
N ASN A 341 -28.12 -7.37 20.96
CA ASN A 341 -27.37 -7.84 19.77
C ASN A 341 -27.73 -7.12 18.45
N THR A 342 -28.22 -5.88 18.52
CA THR A 342 -28.60 -5.08 17.35
C THR A 342 -27.69 -3.86 17.12
N CYS A 343 -26.92 -3.45 18.13
CA CYS A 343 -26.09 -2.25 18.10
C CYS A 343 -24.61 -2.56 18.42
N ARG A 344 -24.20 -2.48 19.70
CA ARG A 344 -22.79 -2.53 20.13
C ARG A 344 -22.06 -3.82 19.73
N SER A 345 -22.55 -4.99 20.11
CA SER A 345 -21.87 -6.26 19.84
C SER A 345 -21.85 -6.60 18.36
N SER A 346 -22.91 -6.24 17.62
CA SER A 346 -22.97 -6.43 16.18
C SER A 346 -22.02 -5.48 15.42
N MET A 347 -21.89 -4.21 15.86
CA MET A 347 -20.87 -3.30 15.31
C MET A 347 -19.45 -3.80 15.61
N ALA A 348 -19.19 -4.26 16.85
CA ALA A 348 -17.88 -4.80 17.23
C ALA A 348 -17.48 -6.01 16.39
N GLU A 349 -18.42 -6.94 16.14
CA GLU A 349 -18.21 -8.09 15.26
C GLU A 349 -17.77 -7.67 13.85
N ILE A 350 -18.48 -6.71 13.23
CA ILE A 350 -18.17 -6.21 11.89
C ILE A 350 -16.81 -5.51 11.86
N ILE A 351 -16.54 -4.66 12.84
CA ILE A 351 -15.26 -3.95 12.99
C ILE A 351 -14.11 -4.95 13.16
N ALA A 352 -14.29 -5.98 14.01
CA ALA A 352 -13.29 -7.01 14.26
C ALA A 352 -12.97 -7.82 12.99
N TRP A 353 -14.01 -8.21 12.23
CA TRP A 353 -13.81 -8.87 10.93
C TRP A 353 -13.02 -8.01 9.96
N ALA A 354 -13.33 -6.73 9.86
CA ALA A 354 -12.63 -5.80 8.97
C ALA A 354 -11.16 -5.65 9.39
N GLN A 355 -10.91 -5.40 10.67
CA GLN A 355 -9.55 -5.23 11.19
C GLN A 355 -8.71 -6.52 11.11
N ALA A 356 -9.31 -7.68 11.37
CA ALA A 356 -8.64 -8.96 11.21
C ALA A 356 -8.31 -9.28 9.74
N ALA A 357 -9.20 -8.91 8.82
CA ALA A 357 -8.94 -9.04 7.39
C ALA A 357 -7.79 -8.12 6.95
N GLU A 358 -7.77 -6.90 7.46
CA GLU A 358 -6.69 -5.93 7.23
C GLU A 358 -5.36 -6.40 7.81
N ALA A 359 -5.37 -7.01 9.00
CA ALA A 359 -4.21 -7.61 9.63
C ALA A 359 -3.78 -8.96 9.00
N GLY A 360 -4.57 -9.50 8.06
CA GLY A 360 -4.30 -10.77 7.41
C GLY A 360 -4.52 -12.01 8.30
N VAL A 361 -5.25 -11.88 9.42
CA VAL A 361 -5.50 -12.96 10.41
C VAL A 361 -6.95 -13.44 10.43
N ALA A 362 -7.81 -12.94 9.55
CA ALA A 362 -9.23 -13.30 9.48
C ALA A 362 -9.50 -14.80 9.24
N TYR A 363 -8.53 -15.55 8.75
CA TYR A 363 -8.62 -16.99 8.59
C TYR A 363 -8.43 -17.77 9.89
N ALA A 364 -7.68 -17.21 10.86
CA ALA A 364 -7.33 -17.86 12.13
C ALA A 364 -8.33 -17.55 13.25
N ILE A 365 -9.09 -16.44 13.13
CA ILE A 365 -9.99 -15.96 14.15
C ILE A 365 -11.42 -15.91 13.61
N ARG A 366 -12.37 -16.39 14.36
CA ARG A 366 -13.81 -16.29 14.06
C ARG A 366 -14.49 -15.38 15.06
N PHE A 367 -15.01 -14.27 14.57
CA PHE A 367 -15.78 -13.33 15.37
C PHE A 367 -17.26 -13.66 15.28
N THR A 368 -17.95 -13.54 16.41
CA THR A 368 -19.39 -13.73 16.52
C THR A 368 -19.94 -12.78 17.58
N SER A 369 -21.24 -12.49 17.55
CA SER A 369 -21.88 -11.68 18.58
C SER A 369 -23.19 -12.29 19.06
N ALA A 370 -23.60 -11.96 20.28
CA ALA A 370 -24.87 -12.38 20.89
C ALA A 370 -25.38 -11.32 21.89
N GLY A 371 -26.61 -11.46 22.34
CA GLY A 371 -27.22 -10.59 23.33
C GLY A 371 -27.70 -11.34 24.56
N VAL A 372 -27.54 -10.74 25.75
CA VAL A 372 -28.01 -11.32 27.03
C VAL A 372 -29.50 -11.05 27.30
N ALA A 373 -30.15 -10.19 26.50
CA ALA A 373 -31.54 -9.79 26.64
C ALA A 373 -32.17 -9.51 25.26
N VAL A 374 -32.14 -10.50 24.37
CA VAL A 374 -32.70 -10.38 23.02
C VAL A 374 -34.22 -10.66 23.11
N THR A 375 -35.01 -9.61 22.91
CA THR A 375 -36.47 -9.71 22.91
C THR A 375 -37.02 -10.30 21.62
N HIS A 376 -36.40 -9.97 20.47
CA HIS A 376 -36.82 -10.43 19.15
C HIS A 376 -35.64 -11.06 18.43
N PRO A 377 -35.39 -12.35 18.55
CA PRO A 377 -34.34 -13.05 17.79
C PRO A 377 -34.58 -12.93 16.28
N GLY A 378 -33.47 -12.81 15.50
CA GLY A 378 -33.54 -12.62 14.05
C GLY A 378 -33.70 -11.18 13.61
N SER A 379 -33.78 -10.21 14.52
CA SER A 379 -33.84 -8.79 14.19
C SER A 379 -32.58 -8.33 13.44
N PRO A 380 -32.72 -7.46 12.41
CA PRO A 380 -31.58 -6.92 11.73
C PRO A 380 -30.82 -5.94 12.63
N MET A 381 -29.57 -5.64 12.24
CA MET A 381 -28.79 -4.56 12.87
C MET A 381 -29.55 -3.24 12.77
N ALA A 382 -29.56 -2.46 13.85
CA ALA A 382 -30.22 -1.14 13.91
C ALA A 382 -29.80 -0.26 12.73
N PRO A 383 -30.74 0.44 12.07
CA PRO A 383 -30.42 1.27 10.90
C PRO A 383 -29.30 2.28 11.16
N ARG A 384 -29.36 3.00 12.31
CA ARG A 384 -28.31 3.96 12.71
C ARG A 384 -26.96 3.31 12.95
N ALA A 385 -26.90 2.05 13.44
CA ALA A 385 -25.65 1.31 13.57
C ALA A 385 -25.05 0.98 12.21
N ARG A 386 -25.86 0.61 11.22
CA ARG A 386 -25.42 0.40 9.84
C ARG A 386 -24.90 1.67 9.19
N THR A 387 -25.56 2.82 9.41
CA THR A 387 -25.11 4.12 8.93
C THR A 387 -23.76 4.48 9.55
N ALA A 388 -23.60 4.31 10.86
CA ALA A 388 -22.33 4.60 11.55
C ALA A 388 -21.18 3.72 11.04
N LEU A 389 -21.43 2.44 10.77
CA LEU A 389 -20.44 1.56 10.12
C LEU A 389 -20.12 1.97 8.68
N ALA A 390 -21.11 2.45 7.92
CA ALA A 390 -20.90 2.91 6.56
C ALA A 390 -19.99 4.13 6.49
N GLU A 391 -20.08 5.05 7.45
CA GLU A 391 -19.18 6.21 7.54
C GLU A 391 -17.74 5.81 7.91
N LEU A 392 -17.56 4.70 8.63
CA LEU A 392 -16.24 4.09 8.84
C LEU A 392 -15.74 3.32 7.60
N GLY A 393 -16.48 3.33 6.49
CA GLY A 393 -16.16 2.57 5.27
C GLY A 393 -16.51 1.09 5.35
N LEU A 394 -17.24 0.65 6.37
CA LEU A 394 -17.56 -0.75 6.66
C LEU A 394 -18.96 -1.17 6.16
N HIS A 395 -19.46 -0.55 5.10
CA HIS A 395 -20.76 -0.93 4.49
C HIS A 395 -20.70 -2.27 3.73
N ARG A 396 -19.51 -2.67 3.27
CA ARG A 396 -19.18 -3.97 2.65
C ARG A 396 -17.76 -4.39 3.04
N PRO A 397 -17.50 -4.73 4.30
CA PRO A 397 -16.17 -5.16 4.71
C PRO A 397 -15.79 -6.46 3.99
N PRO A 398 -14.48 -6.64 3.67
CA PRO A 398 -14.00 -7.91 3.15
C PRO A 398 -14.24 -9.02 4.17
N GLY A 399 -14.71 -10.19 3.71
CA GLY A 399 -14.98 -11.34 4.56
C GLY A 399 -16.45 -11.54 4.92
N ARG A 400 -16.73 -12.32 5.99
CA ARG A 400 -18.08 -12.76 6.38
C ARG A 400 -18.93 -11.71 7.14
N GLY A 401 -18.46 -10.51 7.32
CA GLY A 401 -19.06 -9.52 8.22
C GLY A 401 -19.97 -8.48 7.54
N ASN A 402 -20.88 -8.85 6.66
CA ASN A 402 -21.78 -7.86 6.04
C ASN A 402 -22.87 -7.37 7.02
N PRO A 403 -22.94 -6.07 7.36
CA PRO A 403 -23.94 -5.51 8.27
C PRO A 403 -25.40 -5.78 7.88
N ARG A 404 -25.67 -5.96 6.57
CA ARG A 404 -27.03 -6.25 6.07
C ARG A 404 -27.51 -7.66 6.38
N HIS A 405 -26.57 -8.59 6.59
CA HIS A 405 -26.89 -10.00 6.87
C HIS A 405 -26.88 -10.31 8.36
N HIS A 406 -26.54 -9.35 9.22
CA HIS A 406 -26.62 -9.57 10.67
C HIS A 406 -28.05 -9.89 11.12
N ARG A 407 -28.16 -10.87 12.01
CA ARG A 407 -29.39 -11.24 12.68
C ARG A 407 -29.10 -11.40 14.17
N SER A 408 -29.88 -10.71 15.00
CA SER A 408 -29.76 -10.80 16.46
C SER A 408 -30.02 -12.20 16.95
N ARG A 409 -29.27 -12.64 17.94
CA ARG A 409 -29.42 -13.94 18.55
C ARG A 409 -29.18 -13.87 20.04
N PRO A 410 -29.93 -14.66 20.84
CA PRO A 410 -29.70 -14.75 22.27
C PRO A 410 -28.37 -15.43 22.57
N LEU A 411 -27.79 -15.06 23.71
CA LEU A 411 -26.65 -15.74 24.26
C LEU A 411 -27.07 -17.11 24.79
N THR A 412 -26.28 -18.13 24.51
CA THR A 412 -26.52 -19.50 25.01
C THR A 412 -25.27 -20.05 25.68
N PRO A 413 -25.41 -21.00 26.66
CA PRO A 413 -24.25 -21.68 27.26
C PRO A 413 -23.33 -22.30 26.20
N GLY A 414 -23.92 -22.91 25.15
CA GLY A 414 -23.15 -23.50 24.06
C GLY A 414 -22.31 -22.49 23.30
N LEU A 415 -22.79 -21.26 23.08
CA LEU A 415 -21.97 -20.18 22.48
C LEU A 415 -20.82 -19.76 23.40
N CYS A 416 -21.06 -19.69 24.70
CA CYS A 416 -20.03 -19.43 25.69
C CYS A 416 -18.97 -20.55 25.69
N GLY A 417 -19.42 -21.82 25.70
CA GLY A 417 -18.58 -23.01 25.76
C GLY A 417 -17.60 -23.12 24.57
N VAL A 418 -18.05 -22.79 23.35
CA VAL A 418 -17.21 -22.88 22.15
C VAL A 418 -16.34 -21.64 21.92
N SER A 419 -16.51 -20.57 22.70
CA SER A 419 -15.74 -19.32 22.56
C SER A 419 -14.44 -19.39 23.39
N HIS A 420 -13.32 -19.02 22.76
CA HIS A 420 -12.02 -18.97 23.44
C HIS A 420 -11.89 -17.72 24.29
N ILE A 421 -12.52 -16.61 23.87
CA ILE A 421 -12.61 -15.36 24.61
C ILE A 421 -13.97 -14.71 24.41
N ILE A 422 -14.50 -14.06 25.46
CA ILE A 422 -15.80 -13.39 25.43
C ILE A 422 -15.60 -11.94 25.89
N TYR A 423 -15.89 -11.00 24.98
CA TYR A 423 -15.83 -9.57 25.24
C TYR A 423 -17.23 -9.00 25.47
N CYS A 424 -17.46 -8.47 26.66
CA CYS A 424 -18.72 -7.85 27.07
C CYS A 424 -18.64 -6.33 26.94
N MET A 425 -19.73 -5.70 26.50
CA MET A 425 -19.79 -4.23 26.36
C MET A 425 -19.85 -3.50 27.69
N THR A 426 -20.33 -4.17 28.76
CA THR A 426 -20.42 -3.62 30.11
C THR A 426 -20.14 -4.69 31.16
N ARG A 427 -19.83 -4.26 32.40
CA ARG A 427 -19.68 -5.15 33.56
C ARG A 427 -20.96 -5.94 33.81
N ALA A 428 -22.13 -5.30 33.70
CA ALA A 428 -23.43 -5.98 33.85
C ALA A 428 -23.64 -7.08 32.79
N HIS A 429 -23.18 -6.92 31.57
CA HIS A 429 -23.21 -7.98 30.55
C HIS A 429 -22.26 -9.12 30.92
N ARG A 430 -21.05 -8.81 31.41
CA ARG A 430 -20.08 -9.82 31.87
C ARG A 430 -20.67 -10.69 32.98
N ASP A 431 -21.29 -10.06 33.95
CA ASP A 431 -21.85 -10.75 35.11
C ASP A 431 -23.01 -11.68 34.69
N LYS A 432 -23.86 -11.26 33.73
CA LYS A 432 -24.89 -12.12 33.12
C LYS A 432 -24.28 -13.28 32.32
N VAL A 433 -23.18 -13.09 31.62
CA VAL A 433 -22.47 -14.17 30.91
C VAL A 433 -21.95 -15.18 31.91
N ILE A 434 -21.32 -14.74 33.01
CA ILE A 434 -20.75 -15.60 34.05
C ILE A 434 -21.87 -16.34 34.79
N ALA A 435 -23.01 -15.70 35.04
CA ALA A 435 -24.15 -16.34 35.63
C ALA A 435 -24.75 -17.45 34.73
N LEU A 436 -24.76 -17.22 33.40
CA LEU A 436 -25.28 -18.20 32.43
C LEU A 436 -24.29 -19.35 32.17
N ALA A 437 -22.98 -19.07 32.23
CA ALA A 437 -21.92 -20.03 31.92
C ALA A 437 -20.73 -19.79 32.87
N PRO A 438 -20.79 -20.30 34.11
CA PRO A 438 -19.75 -20.08 35.13
C PRO A 438 -18.35 -20.56 34.71
N GLU A 439 -18.29 -21.62 33.91
CA GLU A 439 -17.06 -22.16 33.34
C GLU A 439 -16.34 -21.19 32.36
N ALA A 440 -17.03 -20.18 31.86
CA ALA A 440 -16.46 -19.16 31.00
C ALA A 440 -15.86 -17.97 31.76
N LYS A 441 -15.90 -17.95 33.10
CA LYS A 441 -15.44 -16.82 33.94
C LYS A 441 -14.01 -16.41 33.62
N GLY A 442 -13.08 -17.34 33.47
CA GLY A 442 -11.66 -17.06 33.22
C GLY A 442 -11.34 -16.48 31.83
N ARG A 443 -12.29 -16.53 30.88
CA ARG A 443 -12.14 -16.02 29.52
C ARG A 443 -13.20 -14.98 29.15
N THR A 444 -13.94 -14.45 30.14
CA THR A 444 -14.98 -13.41 29.98
C THR A 444 -14.50 -12.11 30.61
N MET A 445 -14.40 -11.06 29.80
CA MET A 445 -13.93 -9.75 30.22
C MET A 445 -14.67 -8.61 29.54
N CYS A 446 -14.55 -7.37 30.05
CA CYS A 446 -15.06 -6.20 29.35
C CYS A 446 -14.17 -5.89 28.13
N LEU A 447 -14.81 -5.46 27.03
CA LEU A 447 -14.11 -5.08 25.81
C LEU A 447 -13.20 -3.89 26.07
N ASP A 448 -13.71 -2.83 26.68
CA ASP A 448 -12.90 -1.73 27.20
C ASP A 448 -12.50 -1.99 28.66
N PRO A 449 -11.21 -2.12 28.98
CA PRO A 449 -10.75 -2.32 30.37
C PRO A 449 -10.97 -1.09 31.25
N ARG A 450 -11.11 0.10 30.65
CA ARG A 450 -11.26 1.38 31.36
C ARG A 450 -12.69 1.63 31.85
N GLY A 451 -13.71 1.02 31.20
CA GLY A 451 -15.08 1.23 31.59
C GLY A 451 -16.12 0.59 30.68
N ASP A 452 -17.37 0.83 30.99
CA ASP A 452 -18.50 0.34 30.23
C ASP A 452 -18.69 1.14 28.93
N ILE A 453 -18.98 0.47 27.83
CA ILE A 453 -19.30 1.11 26.55
C ILE A 453 -20.79 1.49 26.55
N PRO A 454 -21.13 2.82 26.54
CA PRO A 454 -22.51 3.28 26.62
C PRO A 454 -23.36 2.76 25.46
N SER A 455 -24.65 2.54 25.72
CA SER A 455 -25.58 2.13 24.66
C SER A 455 -25.99 3.34 23.83
N PRO A 456 -25.84 3.30 22.49
CA PRO A 456 -26.38 4.35 21.62
C PRO A 456 -27.87 4.14 21.31
N GLU A 457 -28.49 3.08 21.80
CA GLU A 457 -29.86 2.69 21.50
C GLU A 457 -30.85 3.78 21.94
N GLY A 458 -31.77 4.17 21.06
CA GLY A 458 -32.70 5.26 21.30
C GLY A 458 -32.10 6.67 21.14
N GLN A 459 -30.77 6.81 20.99
CA GLN A 459 -30.10 8.09 20.90
C GLN A 459 -29.92 8.59 19.45
N SER A 460 -29.30 9.76 19.29
CA SER A 460 -29.02 10.39 17.98
C SER A 460 -28.04 9.57 17.15
N LEU A 461 -28.02 9.79 15.85
CA LEU A 461 -27.03 9.17 14.93
C LEU A 461 -25.60 9.47 15.35
N GLU A 462 -25.33 10.67 15.88
CA GLU A 462 -24.01 11.05 16.38
C GLU A 462 -23.55 10.18 17.56
N ALA A 463 -24.46 9.74 18.44
CA ALA A 463 -24.13 8.80 19.51
C ALA A 463 -23.71 7.45 18.96
N TYR A 464 -24.32 6.99 17.86
CA TYR A 464 -23.89 5.78 17.15
C TYR A 464 -22.52 5.94 16.53
N HIS A 465 -22.21 7.11 15.94
CA HIS A 465 -20.87 7.41 15.39
C HIS A 465 -19.78 7.42 16.47
N ARG A 466 -20.07 8.05 17.63
CA ARG A 466 -19.13 8.03 18.76
C ARG A 466 -18.91 6.59 19.26
N CYS A 467 -19.97 5.80 19.41
CA CYS A 467 -19.88 4.42 19.81
C CYS A 467 -19.07 3.58 18.80
N ALA A 468 -19.32 3.73 17.50
CA ALA A 468 -18.61 3.00 16.46
C ALA A 468 -17.12 3.34 16.43
N ARG A 469 -16.73 4.61 16.60
CA ARG A 469 -15.32 5.02 16.71
C ARG A 469 -14.64 4.47 17.97
N HIS A 470 -15.34 4.49 19.10
CA HIS A 470 -14.85 3.90 20.35
C HIS A 470 -14.64 2.39 20.20
N LEU A 471 -15.60 1.68 19.62
CA LEU A 471 -15.48 0.26 19.32
C LEU A 471 -14.31 -0.02 18.37
N GLN A 472 -14.08 0.82 17.36
CA GLN A 472 -12.99 0.67 16.41
C GLN A 472 -11.62 0.71 17.11
N GLN A 473 -11.43 1.64 18.04
CA GLN A 473 -10.20 1.76 18.82
C GLN A 473 -10.01 0.59 19.79
N THR A 474 -11.07 0.24 20.51
CA THR A 474 -11.02 -0.78 21.55
C THR A 474 -10.85 -2.18 20.96
N VAL A 475 -11.56 -2.50 19.88
CA VAL A 475 -11.41 -3.76 19.14
C VAL A 475 -10.01 -3.88 18.57
N HIS A 476 -9.45 -2.77 18.04
CA HIS A 476 -8.09 -2.76 17.54
C HIS A 476 -7.07 -3.12 18.62
N ALA A 477 -7.17 -2.48 19.80
CA ALA A 477 -6.29 -2.79 20.92
C ALA A 477 -6.38 -4.27 21.34
N ARG A 478 -7.59 -4.82 21.48
CA ARG A 478 -7.80 -6.22 21.82
C ARG A 478 -7.30 -7.19 20.74
N LEU A 479 -7.45 -6.82 19.47
CA LEU A 479 -6.93 -7.64 18.37
C LEU A 479 -5.40 -7.65 18.36
N CYS A 480 -4.75 -6.53 18.65
CA CYS A 480 -3.29 -6.46 18.81
C CYS A 480 -2.80 -7.33 19.99
N GLU A 481 -3.50 -7.30 21.14
CA GLU A 481 -3.21 -8.18 22.28
C GLU A 481 -3.33 -9.66 21.89
N LEU A 482 -4.38 -10.04 21.15
CA LEU A 482 -4.58 -11.42 20.69
C LEU A 482 -3.51 -11.87 19.68
N ILE A 483 -3.06 -11.00 18.80
CA ILE A 483 -2.04 -11.32 17.79
C ILE A 483 -0.65 -11.38 18.42
N GLY A 484 -0.36 -10.52 19.41
CA GLY A 484 0.92 -10.46 20.11
C GLY A 484 1.07 -11.42 21.28
N SER A 485 0.01 -12.11 21.69
CA SER A 485 0.06 -13.08 22.79
C SER A 485 0.36 -14.48 22.25
N ASP A 486 1.13 -15.25 23.03
CA ASP A 486 1.46 -16.69 22.80
C ASP A 486 0.23 -17.57 22.54
N VAL A 487 -0.98 -17.06 22.79
CA VAL A 487 -2.27 -17.74 22.56
C VAL A 487 -2.51 -18.01 21.08
N VAL A 488 -2.08 -17.10 20.19
CA VAL A 488 -2.12 -17.33 18.72
C VAL A 488 -0.94 -18.22 18.30
N GLU A 489 0.21 -18.13 18.98
CA GLU A 489 1.33 -19.04 18.79
C GLU A 489 1.07 -20.45 19.35
N ALA A 490 0.39 -20.59 20.50
CA ALA A 490 0.02 -21.89 21.05
C ALA A 490 -1.02 -22.63 20.18
N SER A 491 -1.88 -21.92 19.45
CA SER A 491 -2.72 -22.53 18.39
C SER A 491 -1.90 -22.94 17.15
N ARG A 492 -0.68 -22.39 17.01
CA ARG A 492 0.33 -22.78 16.02
C ARG A 492 1.19 -23.95 16.47
N GLY A 493 1.47 -24.07 17.79
CA GLY A 493 2.46 -24.99 18.36
C GLY A 493 1.96 -26.37 18.80
N LYS A 494 0.66 -26.69 18.72
CA LYS A 494 0.16 -28.06 18.94
C LYS A 494 0.17 -28.92 17.69
N ARG A 495 1.21 -28.77 16.87
CA ARG A 495 1.57 -29.67 15.78
C ARG A 495 3.08 -29.90 15.85
N GLY A 496 3.51 -30.71 16.79
CA GLY A 496 4.69 -31.52 16.69
C GLY A 496 4.30 -32.88 16.10
#